data_ab8f84a658fb5bee64b90fa2573cab53
#
_entry.id   ab8f84a658fb5bee64b90fa2573cab53
#
_cell.length_a   1.000
_cell.length_b   1.000
_cell.length_c   1.000
_cell.angle_alpha   90.00
_cell.angle_beta   90.00
_cell.angle_gamma   90.00
#
_symmetry.space_group_name_H-M   'P 1'
#
loop_
_entity.id
_entity.type
_entity.pdbx_description
1 polymer ?
#
loop_
_entity_poly.entity_id
_entity_poly.type
_entity_poly.pdbx_seq_one_letter_code
_entity_poly.pdbx_strand_id
1 'polypeptide(L)'
;MEVIENVKSKDMWPTTTYTFTVNDIDNEQIKNRVIEREQQGLGFRFDPIQGGGWQSNKDLLDSEFSYLRKSLIIGVNEILSQIYVDDASIRMINSWANISRKGEYTMPHIHEEASWSCVYYVTPTEDANLYLKDPRLLEYMDKSHHYLKQPYANVIRKRPFNKGEAILFPSWLEHGVGAGTKDAVRISIASNFLIEG
;
A
#
# COMPACT_ATOMS: atom_id res chain seq x y z
N MET A 1 35.11 -28.09 -18.81
CA MET A 1 36.01 -27.45 -17.84
C MET A 1 35.21 -26.38 -17.12
N GLU A 2 34.96 -26.58 -15.85
CA GLU A 2 34.25 -25.63 -15.00
C GLU A 2 35.22 -24.48 -14.69
N VAL A 3 34.86 -23.26 -15.17
CA VAL A 3 35.77 -22.11 -15.12
C VAL A 3 35.57 -21.29 -13.83
N ILE A 4 34.41 -21.44 -13.17
CA ILE A 4 34.08 -20.78 -11.91
C ILE A 4 33.43 -21.76 -10.94
N GLU A 5 33.81 -21.68 -9.66
CA GLU A 5 33.28 -22.50 -8.59
C GLU A 5 32.83 -21.61 -7.41
N ASN A 6 31.97 -22.16 -6.54
CA ASN A 6 31.60 -21.56 -5.26
C ASN A 6 30.97 -20.14 -5.37
N VAL A 7 30.17 -19.89 -6.40
CA VAL A 7 29.45 -18.62 -6.57
C VAL A 7 28.43 -18.46 -5.43
N LYS A 8 28.53 -17.35 -4.70
CA LYS A 8 27.59 -16.97 -3.63
C LYS A 8 26.95 -15.64 -3.97
N SER A 9 25.63 -15.53 -3.75
CA SER A 9 24.90 -14.28 -3.81
C SER A 9 24.53 -13.77 -2.42
N LYS A 10 24.43 -12.46 -2.26
CA LYS A 10 23.96 -11.81 -1.05
C LYS A 10 23.14 -10.58 -1.45
N ASP A 11 21.91 -10.50 -0.92
CA ASP A 11 21.10 -9.32 -1.07
C ASP A 11 21.63 -8.19 -0.16
N MET A 12 21.81 -7.01 -0.73
CA MET A 12 22.29 -5.82 -0.05
C MET A 12 21.19 -4.76 -0.08
N TRP A 13 20.80 -4.26 1.10
CA TRP A 13 19.76 -3.22 1.28
C TRP A 13 18.44 -3.55 0.56
N PRO A 14 17.81 -4.69 0.84
CA PRO A 14 16.52 -5.01 0.27
C PRO A 14 15.45 -4.02 0.76
N THR A 15 14.54 -3.63 -0.14
CA THR A 15 13.32 -2.91 0.26
C THR A 15 12.31 -3.94 0.73
N THR A 16 12.07 -4.01 2.03
CA THR A 16 11.16 -4.99 2.62
C THR A 16 9.73 -4.45 2.64
N THR A 17 8.79 -5.30 2.23
CA THR A 17 7.35 -5.07 2.36
C THR A 17 6.72 -6.29 3.03
N TYR A 18 5.69 -6.08 3.84
CA TYR A 18 5.00 -7.16 4.55
C TYR A 18 3.56 -7.26 4.09
N THR A 19 3.03 -8.47 4.08
CA THR A 19 1.60 -8.71 3.84
C THR A 19 1.04 -9.58 4.94
N PHE A 20 -0.18 -9.25 5.39
CA PHE A 20 -0.87 -10.01 6.41
C PHE A 20 -2.37 -9.98 6.16
N THR A 21 -3.08 -10.95 6.70
CA THR A 21 -4.55 -11.03 6.64
C THR A 21 -5.14 -10.56 7.96
N VAL A 22 -6.15 -9.72 7.89
CA VAL A 22 -6.94 -9.30 9.06
C VAL A 22 -8.23 -10.10 9.06
N ASN A 23 -8.36 -10.98 10.04
CA ASN A 23 -9.52 -11.87 10.19
C ASN A 23 -10.69 -11.18 10.88
N ASP A 24 -11.88 -11.75 10.76
CA ASP A 24 -13.11 -11.37 11.47
C ASP A 24 -13.54 -9.90 11.24
N ILE A 25 -13.27 -9.37 10.05
CA ILE A 25 -13.71 -8.03 9.62
C ILE A 25 -14.92 -8.17 8.69
N ASP A 26 -16.00 -7.47 9.01
CA ASP A 26 -17.16 -7.32 8.11
C ASP A 26 -16.85 -6.29 7.01
N ASN A 27 -16.25 -6.79 5.93
CA ASN A 27 -15.90 -5.96 4.78
C ASN A 27 -17.10 -5.39 4.03
N GLU A 28 -18.27 -6.03 4.10
CA GLU A 28 -19.48 -5.50 3.47
C GLU A 28 -20.02 -4.30 4.28
N GLN A 29 -19.98 -4.38 5.59
CA GLN A 29 -20.33 -3.24 6.45
C GLN A 29 -19.39 -2.04 6.15
N ILE A 30 -18.08 -2.28 6.10
CA ILE A 30 -17.11 -1.22 5.79
C ILE A 30 -17.37 -0.62 4.41
N LYS A 31 -17.56 -1.45 3.39
CA LYS A 31 -17.87 -1.02 2.03
C LYS A 31 -19.09 -0.11 1.98
N ASN A 32 -20.21 -0.55 2.59
CA ASN A 32 -21.46 0.20 2.59
C ASN A 32 -21.28 1.55 3.28
N ARG A 33 -20.61 1.57 4.43
CA ARG A 33 -20.36 2.80 5.17
C ARG A 33 -19.42 3.77 4.44
N VAL A 34 -18.39 3.28 3.75
CA VAL A 34 -17.47 4.09 2.95
C VAL A 34 -18.22 4.72 1.75
N ILE A 35 -19.10 3.97 1.10
CA ILE A 35 -19.95 4.50 0.02
C ILE A 35 -20.92 5.56 0.55
N GLU A 36 -21.52 5.33 1.71
CA GLU A 36 -22.39 6.30 2.36
C GLU A 36 -21.64 7.62 2.67
N ARG A 37 -20.40 7.54 3.18
CA ARG A 37 -19.55 8.73 3.43
C ARG A 37 -19.28 9.51 2.14
N GLU A 38 -19.04 8.84 1.02
CA GLU A 38 -18.88 9.48 -0.28
C GLU A 38 -20.15 10.25 -0.66
N GLN A 39 -21.33 9.62 -0.50
CA GLN A 39 -22.63 10.24 -0.79
C GLN A 39 -22.93 11.45 0.11
N GLN A 40 -22.48 11.41 1.36
CA GLN A 40 -22.62 12.50 2.33
C GLN A 40 -21.58 13.64 2.13
N GLY A 41 -20.65 13.50 1.19
CA GLY A 41 -19.59 14.49 0.95
C GLY A 41 -18.53 14.53 2.05
N LEU A 42 -18.34 13.46 2.82
CA LEU A 42 -17.35 13.35 3.91
C LEU A 42 -15.96 12.95 3.37
N GLY A 43 -15.48 13.74 2.43
CA GLY A 43 -14.22 13.55 1.74
C GLY A 43 -14.15 14.43 0.49
N PHE A 44 -13.27 14.09 -0.43
CA PHE A 44 -13.09 14.81 -1.68
C PHE A 44 -12.83 13.85 -2.84
N ARG A 45 -13.18 14.30 -4.05
CA ARG A 45 -12.87 13.60 -5.29
C ARG A 45 -11.72 14.30 -6.00
N PHE A 46 -10.74 13.55 -6.42
CA PHE A 46 -9.66 14.09 -7.23
C PHE A 46 -10.17 14.52 -8.61
N ASP A 47 -9.52 15.53 -9.17
CA ASP A 47 -9.71 15.88 -10.57
C ASP A 47 -9.38 14.67 -11.47
N PRO A 48 -10.09 14.44 -12.59
CA PRO A 48 -9.78 13.35 -13.52
C PRO A 48 -8.32 13.33 -13.99
N ILE A 49 -7.68 14.49 -14.14
CA ILE A 49 -6.25 14.61 -14.47
C ILE A 49 -5.37 14.04 -13.35
N GLN A 50 -5.83 14.10 -12.10
CA GLN A 50 -5.17 13.57 -10.91
C GLN A 50 -5.61 12.15 -10.53
N GLY A 51 -6.38 11.49 -11.39
CA GLY A 51 -6.83 10.11 -11.18
C GLY A 51 -8.32 9.93 -10.95
N GLY A 52 -9.08 10.95 -10.59
CA GLY A 52 -10.54 10.93 -10.49
C GLY A 52 -11.15 10.19 -9.30
N GLY A 53 -10.40 9.41 -8.55
CA GLY A 53 -10.88 8.64 -7.39
C GLY A 53 -11.37 9.52 -6.24
N TRP A 54 -12.11 8.92 -5.31
CA TRP A 54 -12.55 9.60 -4.09
C TRP A 54 -11.74 9.16 -2.88
N GLN A 55 -11.48 10.11 -1.97
CA GLN A 55 -10.79 9.89 -0.71
C GLN A 55 -11.60 10.49 0.45
N SER A 56 -11.76 9.73 1.54
CA SER A 56 -12.37 10.26 2.76
C SER A 56 -11.43 11.23 3.48
N ASN A 57 -11.96 11.94 4.49
CA ASN A 57 -11.14 12.65 5.47
C ASN A 57 -10.13 11.68 6.12
N LYS A 58 -9.01 12.23 6.61
CA LYS A 58 -7.86 11.44 7.11
C LYS A 58 -7.98 10.95 8.56
N ASP A 59 -9.16 11.02 9.13
CA ASP A 59 -9.51 10.58 10.50
C ASP A 59 -10.39 9.32 10.54
N LEU A 60 -10.48 8.60 9.43
CA LEU A 60 -11.48 7.54 9.24
C LEU A 60 -11.48 6.50 10.37
N LEU A 61 -10.33 5.93 10.71
CA LEU A 61 -10.23 4.90 11.73
C LEU A 61 -10.22 5.45 13.17
N ASP A 62 -10.11 6.76 13.35
CA ASP A 62 -10.29 7.42 14.65
C ASP A 62 -11.77 7.63 14.96
N SER A 63 -12.57 7.89 13.92
CA SER A 63 -14.01 8.15 14.03
C SER A 63 -14.88 6.91 13.81
N GLU A 64 -14.40 5.94 13.01
CA GLU A 64 -15.17 4.74 12.63
C GLU A 64 -14.28 3.50 12.59
N PHE A 65 -14.89 2.31 12.55
CA PHE A 65 -14.20 1.02 12.41
C PHE A 65 -13.09 0.77 13.46
N SER A 66 -13.36 1.07 14.71
CA SER A 66 -12.39 0.92 15.83
C SER A 66 -11.79 -0.49 15.92
N TYR A 67 -12.54 -1.53 15.54
CA TYR A 67 -12.05 -2.90 15.49
C TYR A 67 -10.97 -3.08 14.41
N LEU A 68 -11.21 -2.61 13.19
CA LEU A 68 -10.20 -2.64 12.12
C LEU A 68 -8.97 -1.83 12.52
N ARG A 69 -9.16 -0.64 13.10
CA ARG A 69 -8.06 0.18 13.63
C ARG A 69 -7.17 -0.61 14.60
N LYS A 70 -7.80 -1.24 15.59
CA LYS A 70 -7.10 -2.05 16.60
C LYS A 70 -6.33 -3.21 15.95
N SER A 71 -6.96 -3.94 15.02
CA SER A 71 -6.33 -5.06 14.33
C SER A 71 -5.13 -4.64 13.48
N LEU A 72 -5.23 -3.52 12.75
CA LEU A 72 -4.11 -2.98 11.97
C LEU A 72 -2.96 -2.52 12.88
N ILE A 73 -3.25 -1.83 14.00
CA ILE A 73 -2.22 -1.41 14.96
C ILE A 73 -1.51 -2.64 15.54
N ILE A 74 -2.23 -3.69 15.95
CA ILE A 74 -1.64 -4.92 16.48
C ILE A 74 -0.73 -5.57 15.42
N GLY A 75 -1.24 -5.79 14.20
CA GLY A 75 -0.47 -6.44 13.15
C GLY A 75 0.78 -5.65 12.75
N VAL A 76 0.68 -4.33 12.66
CA VAL A 76 1.83 -3.46 12.34
C VAL A 76 2.86 -3.49 13.48
N ASN A 77 2.41 -3.40 14.75
CA ASN A 77 3.32 -3.49 15.91
C ASN A 77 4.04 -4.84 15.96
N GLU A 78 3.33 -5.96 15.75
CA GLU A 78 3.93 -7.30 15.74
C GLU A 78 5.01 -7.45 14.67
N ILE A 79 4.80 -6.85 13.48
CA ILE A 79 5.77 -6.88 12.39
C ILE A 79 6.97 -5.97 12.72
N LEU A 80 6.71 -4.73 13.09
CA LEU A 80 7.76 -3.71 13.20
C LEU A 80 8.61 -3.85 14.47
N SER A 81 8.07 -4.41 15.55
CA SER A 81 8.85 -4.73 16.76
C SER A 81 10.00 -5.71 16.50
N GLN A 82 9.99 -6.43 15.37
CA GLN A 82 11.07 -7.33 14.99
C GLN A 82 12.27 -6.62 14.34
N ILE A 83 12.11 -5.35 13.96
CA ILE A 83 13.15 -4.59 13.23
C ILE A 83 13.54 -3.28 13.91
N TYR A 84 12.75 -2.80 14.86
CA TYR A 84 13.07 -1.61 15.65
C TYR A 84 13.53 -1.98 17.06
N VAL A 85 14.21 -1.05 17.72
CA VAL A 85 14.66 -1.18 19.10
C VAL A 85 13.47 -1.19 20.06
N ASP A 86 13.65 -1.76 21.27
CA ASP A 86 12.56 -2.00 22.22
C ASP A 86 11.88 -0.70 22.74
N ASP A 87 12.59 0.42 22.73
CA ASP A 87 12.09 1.74 23.17
C ASP A 87 11.41 2.53 22.04
N ALA A 88 11.43 2.04 20.80
CA ALA A 88 10.71 2.67 19.71
C ALA A 88 9.20 2.50 19.86
N SER A 89 8.45 3.61 19.77
CA SER A 89 7.00 3.60 19.73
C SER A 89 6.46 3.66 18.31
N ILE A 90 5.36 2.93 18.06
CA ILE A 90 4.73 2.84 16.74
C ILE A 90 3.31 3.39 16.86
N ARG A 91 3.03 4.49 16.17
CA ARG A 91 1.74 5.18 16.28
C ARG A 91 1.10 5.39 14.90
N MET A 92 -0.18 5.00 14.77
CA MET A 92 -1.00 5.39 13.61
C MET A 92 -1.29 6.90 13.68
N ILE A 93 -0.90 7.64 12.65
CA ILE A 93 -1.04 9.11 12.62
C ILE A 93 -2.23 9.58 11.80
N ASN A 94 -2.65 8.83 10.80
CA ASN A 94 -3.83 9.12 10.01
C ASN A 94 -4.34 7.87 9.28
N SER A 95 -5.59 7.95 8.78
CA SER A 95 -6.19 6.88 7.99
C SER A 95 -7.34 7.40 7.14
N TRP A 96 -7.51 6.86 5.95
CA TRP A 96 -8.56 7.26 5.01
C TRP A 96 -8.99 6.10 4.11
N ALA A 97 -10.23 6.17 3.62
CA ALA A 97 -10.71 5.27 2.58
C ALA A 97 -10.46 5.86 1.19
N ASN A 98 -10.18 4.99 0.22
CA ASN A 98 -10.12 5.32 -1.19
C ASN A 98 -11.19 4.53 -1.93
N ILE A 99 -11.95 5.22 -2.79
CA ILE A 99 -12.87 4.61 -3.76
C ILE A 99 -12.34 4.91 -5.15
N SER A 100 -12.13 3.86 -5.94
CA SER A 100 -11.78 3.99 -7.36
C SER A 100 -12.75 3.17 -8.21
N ARG A 101 -13.18 3.76 -9.32
CA ARG A 101 -14.05 3.14 -10.31
C ARG A 101 -13.30 2.94 -11.63
N LYS A 102 -13.99 2.43 -12.64
CA LYS A 102 -13.42 2.21 -13.97
C LYS A 102 -12.73 3.48 -14.50
N GLY A 103 -11.49 3.33 -14.92
CA GLY A 103 -10.66 4.40 -15.44
C GLY A 103 -9.97 5.27 -14.38
N GLU A 104 -10.41 5.20 -13.12
CA GLU A 104 -9.79 5.95 -12.02
C GLU A 104 -8.51 5.27 -11.54
N TYR A 105 -7.53 6.07 -11.12
CA TYR A 105 -6.21 5.63 -10.71
C TYR A 105 -5.65 6.49 -9.57
N THR A 106 -4.54 6.11 -8.99
CA THR A 106 -3.79 6.95 -8.04
C THR A 106 -2.40 7.20 -8.62
N MET A 107 -2.05 8.48 -8.78
CA MET A 107 -0.73 8.87 -9.27
C MET A 107 0.40 8.36 -8.37
N PRO A 108 1.61 8.13 -8.92
CA PRO A 108 2.78 7.85 -8.11
C PRO A 108 3.02 8.94 -7.07
N HIS A 109 3.21 8.54 -5.80
CA HIS A 109 3.47 9.45 -4.68
C HIS A 109 4.17 8.72 -3.53
N ILE A 110 4.63 9.49 -2.55
CA ILE A 110 5.21 9.05 -1.28
C ILE A 110 4.47 9.72 -0.12
N HIS A 111 4.67 9.25 1.10
CA HIS A 111 4.12 9.87 2.31
C HIS A 111 5.25 10.39 3.19
N GLU A 112 5.63 11.66 3.00
CA GLU A 112 6.81 12.27 3.65
C GLU A 112 6.70 12.36 5.18
N GLU A 113 5.47 12.43 5.72
CA GLU A 113 5.19 12.61 7.15
C GLU A 113 5.19 11.29 7.94
N ALA A 114 5.38 10.15 7.29
CA ALA A 114 5.21 8.84 7.88
C ALA A 114 6.46 7.95 7.70
N SER A 115 6.65 7.03 8.61
CA SER A 115 7.69 6.00 8.52
C SER A 115 7.21 4.80 7.70
N TRP A 116 5.97 4.35 7.94
CA TRP A 116 5.35 3.20 7.27
C TRP A 116 3.94 3.51 6.82
N SER A 117 3.57 2.97 5.66
CA SER A 117 2.22 3.02 5.08
C SER A 117 1.62 1.62 5.01
N CYS A 118 0.36 1.51 5.42
CA CYS A 118 -0.42 0.28 5.36
C CYS A 118 -1.65 0.48 4.50
N VAL A 119 -1.95 -0.46 3.60
CA VAL A 119 -3.16 -0.45 2.79
C VAL A 119 -3.93 -1.74 3.02
N TYR A 120 -5.14 -1.63 3.56
CA TYR A 120 -6.09 -2.72 3.76
C TYR A 120 -7.11 -2.78 2.63
N TYR A 121 -7.38 -3.97 2.10
CA TYR A 121 -8.25 -4.17 0.95
C TYR A 121 -9.65 -4.64 1.35
N VAL A 122 -10.61 -3.72 1.25
CA VAL A 122 -12.04 -3.97 1.51
C VAL A 122 -12.69 -4.65 0.31
N THR A 123 -12.53 -4.05 -0.88
CA THR A 123 -13.04 -4.59 -2.15
C THR A 123 -11.95 -4.44 -3.20
N PRO A 124 -11.02 -5.39 -3.32
CA PRO A 124 -9.99 -5.38 -4.35
C PRO A 124 -10.59 -5.67 -5.73
N THR A 125 -9.88 -5.27 -6.78
CA THR A 125 -10.16 -5.65 -8.16
C THR A 125 -8.91 -6.31 -8.76
N GLU A 126 -9.11 -7.17 -9.76
CA GLU A 126 -8.01 -7.91 -10.38
C GLU A 126 -7.06 -7.03 -11.22
N ASP A 127 -7.55 -5.90 -11.71
CA ASP A 127 -6.87 -5.07 -12.72
C ASP A 127 -6.40 -3.69 -12.21
N ALA A 128 -7.00 -3.17 -11.14
CA ALA A 128 -6.58 -1.92 -10.49
C ALA A 128 -5.69 -2.21 -9.27
N ASN A 129 -4.45 -2.60 -9.52
CA ASN A 129 -3.53 -3.03 -8.48
C ASN A 129 -2.57 -1.93 -8.03
N LEU A 130 -2.20 -1.99 -6.74
CA LEU A 130 -1.09 -1.24 -6.20
C LEU A 130 0.20 -1.63 -6.93
N TYR A 131 0.98 -0.66 -7.33
CA TYR A 131 2.35 -0.86 -7.76
C TYR A 131 3.31 -0.11 -6.85
N LEU A 132 4.45 -0.72 -6.62
CA LEU A 132 5.57 -0.17 -5.86
C LEU A 132 6.72 0.03 -6.85
N LYS A 133 7.28 1.22 -6.90
CA LYS A 133 8.40 1.53 -7.80
C LYS A 133 9.72 1.17 -7.12
N ASP A 134 10.63 0.56 -7.86
CA ASP A 134 11.98 0.30 -7.37
C ASP A 134 12.66 1.66 -7.06
N PRO A 135 13.14 1.88 -5.83
CA PRO A 135 13.75 3.16 -5.45
C PRO A 135 15.12 3.38 -6.09
N ARG A 136 15.73 2.34 -6.63
CA ARG A 136 16.99 2.47 -7.34
C ARG A 136 16.73 3.10 -8.70
N LEU A 137 17.53 4.06 -9.08
CA LEU A 137 17.41 4.80 -10.35
C LEU A 137 17.92 3.99 -11.55
N LEU A 138 17.50 2.72 -11.68
CA LEU A 138 18.00 1.81 -12.72
C LEU A 138 17.75 2.35 -14.13
N GLU A 139 16.65 3.04 -14.34
CA GLU A 139 16.28 3.64 -15.64
C GLU A 139 17.26 4.76 -16.08
N TYR A 140 18.01 5.35 -15.13
CA TYR A 140 18.99 6.41 -15.41
C TYR A 140 20.44 5.92 -15.40
N MET A 141 20.69 4.70 -14.89
CA MET A 141 22.06 4.25 -14.67
C MET A 141 22.66 3.57 -15.89
N ASP A 142 21.89 2.71 -16.56
CA ASP A 142 22.39 1.92 -17.68
C ASP A 142 21.22 1.23 -18.40
N LYS A 143 21.34 1.10 -19.73
CA LYS A 143 20.36 0.39 -20.55
C LYS A 143 20.36 -1.14 -20.33
N SER A 144 21.34 -1.68 -19.63
CA SER A 144 21.45 -3.12 -19.38
C SER A 144 20.29 -3.68 -18.53
N HIS A 145 19.60 -2.83 -17.74
CA HIS A 145 18.43 -3.24 -16.96
C HIS A 145 17.29 -3.81 -17.82
N HIS A 146 17.20 -3.44 -19.10
CA HIS A 146 16.23 -4.02 -20.04
C HIS A 146 16.48 -5.50 -20.35
N TYR A 147 17.69 -5.99 -20.10
CA TYR A 147 18.09 -7.38 -20.37
C TYR A 147 18.08 -8.27 -19.12
N LEU A 148 17.72 -7.71 -17.95
CA LEU A 148 17.66 -8.47 -16.70
C LEU A 148 16.46 -9.42 -16.70
N LYS A 149 16.65 -10.63 -16.17
CA LYS A 149 15.58 -11.59 -15.93
C LYS A 149 14.79 -11.22 -14.69
N GLN A 150 13.52 -11.66 -14.62
CA GLN A 150 12.73 -11.58 -13.39
C GLN A 150 13.43 -12.35 -12.23
N PRO A 151 13.36 -11.84 -10.99
CA PRO A 151 12.66 -10.65 -10.52
C PRO A 151 13.48 -9.34 -10.62
N TYR A 152 14.68 -9.38 -11.19
CA TYR A 152 15.63 -8.26 -11.21
C TYR A 152 15.22 -7.13 -12.18
N ALA A 153 14.39 -7.47 -13.19
CA ALA A 153 13.98 -6.54 -14.24
C ALA A 153 12.76 -5.66 -13.88
N ASN A 154 12.16 -5.84 -12.70
CA ASN A 154 10.95 -5.11 -12.32
C ASN A 154 11.28 -3.75 -11.72
N VAL A 155 11.23 -2.73 -12.53
CA VAL A 155 11.24 -1.33 -12.07
C VAL A 155 9.91 -1.01 -11.34
N ILE A 156 8.79 -1.54 -11.83
CA ILE A 156 7.46 -1.37 -11.22
C ILE A 156 6.88 -2.74 -10.88
N ARG A 157 6.58 -2.96 -9.61
CA ARG A 157 5.95 -4.20 -9.15
C ARG A 157 4.46 -3.98 -8.98
N LYS A 158 3.66 -4.79 -9.70
CA LYS A 158 2.22 -4.89 -9.49
C LYS A 158 1.94 -6.09 -8.60
N ARG A 159 1.09 -5.92 -7.62
CA ARG A 159 0.68 -6.99 -6.71
C ARG A 159 -0.86 -7.08 -6.68
N PRO A 160 -1.43 -8.24 -6.99
CA PRO A 160 -2.84 -8.52 -6.69
C PRO A 160 -3.01 -8.74 -5.18
N PHE A 161 -4.16 -8.36 -4.65
CA PHE A 161 -4.52 -8.53 -3.25
C PHE A 161 -5.88 -9.19 -3.14
N ASN A 162 -6.08 -9.88 -2.01
CA ASN A 162 -7.36 -10.46 -1.65
C ASN A 162 -8.13 -9.53 -0.69
N LYS A 163 -9.43 -9.73 -0.61
CA LYS A 163 -10.30 -9.11 0.39
C LYS A 163 -9.82 -9.49 1.81
N GLY A 164 -9.66 -8.50 2.70
CA GLY A 164 -9.17 -8.71 4.05
C GLY A 164 -7.63 -8.75 4.17
N GLU A 165 -6.91 -8.68 3.05
CA GLU A 165 -5.44 -8.61 3.06
C GLU A 165 -4.98 -7.16 3.26
N ALA A 166 -3.86 -7.00 3.95
CA ALA A 166 -3.15 -5.72 4.10
C ALA A 166 -1.71 -5.84 3.61
N ILE A 167 -1.18 -4.74 3.08
CA ILE A 167 0.24 -4.58 2.78
C ILE A 167 0.81 -3.44 3.61
N LEU A 168 2.00 -3.66 4.19
CA LEU A 168 2.78 -2.68 4.91
C LEU A 168 4.09 -2.45 4.15
N PHE A 169 4.46 -1.19 3.91
CA PHE A 169 5.66 -0.81 3.18
C PHE A 169 6.20 0.53 3.69
N PRO A 170 7.52 0.81 3.51
CA PRO A 170 8.09 2.09 3.91
C PRO A 170 7.40 3.26 3.20
N SER A 171 7.05 4.29 3.93
CA SER A 171 6.28 5.44 3.40
C SER A 171 7.02 6.24 2.32
N TRP A 172 8.35 6.19 2.32
CA TRP A 172 9.20 6.80 1.29
C TRP A 172 9.18 6.04 -0.05
N LEU A 173 8.65 4.80 -0.08
CA LEU A 173 8.59 4.01 -1.30
C LEU A 173 7.52 4.57 -2.24
N GLU A 174 7.94 5.04 -3.42
CA GLU A 174 7.02 5.59 -4.42
C GLU A 174 6.04 4.51 -4.88
N HIS A 175 4.75 4.83 -4.81
CA HIS A 175 3.67 3.90 -5.12
C HIS A 175 2.46 4.59 -5.73
N GLY A 176 1.62 3.81 -6.36
CA GLY A 176 0.36 4.28 -6.94
C GLY A 176 -0.57 3.11 -7.26
N VAL A 177 -1.72 3.41 -7.85
CA VAL A 177 -2.71 2.39 -8.26
C VAL A 177 -3.02 2.57 -9.73
N GLY A 178 -2.91 1.49 -10.49
CA GLY A 178 -3.25 1.49 -11.91
C GLY A 178 -4.76 1.68 -12.15
N ALA A 179 -5.12 2.25 -13.29
CA ALA A 179 -6.51 2.40 -13.70
C ALA A 179 -7.16 1.03 -13.93
N GLY A 180 -8.34 0.82 -13.32
CA GLY A 180 -9.15 -0.36 -13.57
C GLY A 180 -9.90 -0.27 -14.89
N THR A 181 -10.02 -1.39 -15.60
CA THR A 181 -10.74 -1.48 -16.89
C THR A 181 -12.14 -2.03 -16.73
N LYS A 182 -12.39 -2.76 -15.64
CA LYS A 182 -13.68 -3.39 -15.33
C LYS A 182 -14.64 -2.39 -14.69
N ASP A 183 -15.91 -2.58 -14.90
CA ASP A 183 -16.97 -1.83 -14.22
C ASP A 183 -17.16 -2.40 -12.80
N ALA A 184 -16.25 -2.04 -11.93
CA ALA A 184 -16.19 -2.48 -10.54
C ALA A 184 -15.74 -1.33 -9.62
N VAL A 185 -16.18 -1.37 -8.36
CA VAL A 185 -15.80 -0.42 -7.33
C VAL A 185 -14.71 -1.03 -6.47
N ARG A 186 -13.51 -0.46 -6.53
CA ARG A 186 -12.39 -0.80 -5.65
C ARG A 186 -12.45 0.09 -4.42
N ILE A 187 -12.36 -0.54 -3.23
CA ILE A 187 -12.28 0.16 -1.95
C ILE A 187 -11.09 -0.36 -1.16
N SER A 188 -10.27 0.55 -0.68
CA SER A 188 -9.17 0.26 0.24
C SER A 188 -9.13 1.29 1.36
N ILE A 189 -8.59 0.91 2.52
CA ILE A 189 -8.32 1.82 3.63
C ILE A 189 -6.80 1.93 3.75
N ALA A 190 -6.29 3.14 3.61
CA ALA A 190 -4.89 3.47 3.85
C ALA A 190 -4.72 4.01 5.26
N SER A 191 -3.57 3.74 5.87
CA SER A 191 -3.17 4.28 7.15
C SER A 191 -1.66 4.47 7.20
N ASN A 192 -1.21 5.52 7.88
CA ASN A 192 0.19 5.84 8.06
C ASN A 192 0.60 5.69 9.50
N PHE A 193 1.83 5.24 9.69
CA PHE A 193 2.44 5.01 10.99
C PHE A 193 3.74 5.80 11.12
N LEU A 194 3.93 6.40 12.28
CA LEU A 194 5.15 7.10 12.66
C LEU A 194 5.90 6.25 13.70
N ILE A 195 7.21 6.19 13.55
CA ILE A 195 8.13 5.59 14.52
C ILE A 195 8.79 6.74 15.29
N GLU A 196 8.70 6.69 16.62
CA GLU A 196 9.25 7.67 17.53
C GLU A 196 10.09 6.92 18.59
N GLY A 197 11.22 7.46 18.96
CA GLY A 197 12.12 6.92 19.98
C GLY A 197 12.72 8.03 20.84
#